data_3fcaba7719d93ac575a0a0a696745947
#
_entry.id   3fcaba7719d93ac575a0a0a696745947
#
_cell.length_a   1.000
_cell.length_b   1.000
_cell.length_c   1.000
_cell.angle_alpha   90.00
_cell.angle_beta   90.00
_cell.angle_gamma   90.00
#
_symmetry.space_group_name_H-M   'P 1'
#
loop_
_entity.id
_entity.type
_entity.pdbx_description
1 polymer ?
#
loop_
_entity_poly.entity_id
_entity_poly.type
_entity_poly.pdbx_seq_one_letter_code
_entity_poly.pdbx_strand_id
1 'polypeptide(L)'
;MPLGVFQSGVFALDVGGSSVVALHVTGDAGSLKLRACYEWPLPEGLVVDGEIVDGDLFARELRAVVSEHKLRGRAVHLAVSNQKVIVRNIDMPEMTEEELRGAIEFQAQDYIPIPVDEVVLDFQVISKHVAADGGARQEVLLVAAQRTMINTFIQSVRQAGLRVAGIDVASLALVRALIAPTPFLPEDEQAVHCRGIVDVASSVTTLVVAVDKIPKFTRIINFSSDRFPRALAELRHIPFDDAQTMVQRVGLPGPLPADEELYSDEVLQETRTQLAQVAAELTDEIRRSFDYYHSQENALPVQELILSGRGALLRNLDAQLSDALGIPVKIGNPLVRISQNLSGVADESLAFLAPYLAVAVGLAVPEDD
;
A
#
# COMPACT_ATOMS: atom_id res chain seq x y z
N MET A 1 -6.16 -43.01 9.25
CA MET A 1 -5.44 -41.94 8.49
C MET A 1 -5.69 -40.66 9.21
N PRO A 2 -4.69 -39.93 9.73
CA PRO A 2 -4.91 -38.66 10.37
C PRO A 2 -5.32 -37.67 9.30
N LEU A 3 -6.49 -37.04 9.46
CA LEU A 3 -6.95 -35.89 8.73
C LEU A 3 -5.89 -34.79 8.92
N GLY A 4 -5.20 -34.44 7.85
CA GLY A 4 -4.24 -33.36 7.87
C GLY A 4 -4.92 -32.08 8.36
N VAL A 5 -4.41 -31.57 9.46
CA VAL A 5 -4.72 -30.20 9.92
C VAL A 5 -4.22 -29.27 8.82
N PHE A 6 -5.12 -28.79 7.97
CA PHE A 6 -4.82 -27.70 7.05
C PHE A 6 -4.50 -26.50 7.94
N GLN A 7 -3.23 -26.16 8.04
CA GLN A 7 -2.83 -24.87 8.60
C GLN A 7 -3.55 -23.80 7.78
N SER A 8 -4.56 -23.19 8.39
CA SER A 8 -5.33 -22.11 7.79
C SER A 8 -4.42 -20.90 7.66
N GLY A 9 -3.81 -20.73 6.48
CA GLY A 9 -3.01 -19.55 6.18
C GLY A 9 -3.85 -18.45 5.55
N VAL A 10 -3.33 -17.24 5.54
CA VAL A 10 -3.91 -16.10 4.87
C VAL A 10 -3.46 -16.09 3.40
N PHE A 11 -4.43 -15.95 2.50
CA PHE A 11 -4.18 -15.59 1.11
C PHE A 11 -4.43 -14.10 0.95
N ALA A 12 -3.36 -13.33 0.79
CA ALA A 12 -3.41 -11.91 0.49
C ALA A 12 -3.43 -11.70 -1.02
N LEU A 13 -4.30 -10.82 -1.50
CA LEU A 13 -4.41 -10.47 -2.91
C LEU A 13 -4.34 -8.95 -3.05
N ASP A 14 -3.26 -8.45 -3.59
CA ASP A 14 -3.05 -7.05 -3.90
C ASP A 14 -3.25 -6.80 -5.40
N VAL A 15 -4.18 -5.90 -5.72
CA VAL A 15 -4.59 -5.60 -7.10
C VAL A 15 -4.03 -4.26 -7.51
N GLY A 16 -2.96 -4.28 -8.30
CA GLY A 16 -2.37 -3.10 -8.90
C GLY A 16 -2.96 -2.75 -10.27
N GLY A 17 -2.47 -1.68 -10.89
CA GLY A 17 -2.89 -1.24 -12.23
C GLY A 17 -2.36 -2.14 -13.36
N SER A 18 -1.16 -2.67 -13.22
CA SER A 18 -0.48 -3.47 -14.25
C SER A 18 -0.31 -4.94 -13.88
N SER A 19 -0.53 -5.32 -12.62
CA SER A 19 -0.44 -6.72 -12.18
C SER A 19 -1.22 -6.96 -10.89
N VAL A 20 -1.44 -8.24 -10.59
CA VAL A 20 -1.94 -8.71 -9.29
C VAL A 20 -0.84 -9.51 -8.61
N VAL A 21 -0.66 -9.26 -7.32
CA VAL A 21 0.22 -10.05 -6.44
C VAL A 21 -0.63 -10.88 -5.50
N ALA A 22 -0.31 -12.17 -5.35
CA ALA A 22 -0.92 -13.02 -4.34
C ALA A 22 0.15 -13.69 -3.48
N LEU A 23 -0.01 -13.55 -2.17
CA LEU A 23 0.83 -14.23 -1.19
C LEU A 23 0.01 -15.26 -0.41
N HIS A 24 0.58 -16.43 -0.22
CA HIS A 24 0.09 -17.39 0.77
C HIS A 24 1.04 -17.40 1.96
N VAL A 25 0.54 -16.98 3.10
CA VAL A 25 1.32 -16.87 4.34
C VAL A 25 0.67 -17.72 5.43
N THR A 26 1.48 -18.39 6.24
CA THR A 26 1.04 -19.21 7.38
C THR A 26 1.87 -18.84 8.62
N GLY A 27 1.35 -19.11 9.80
CA GLY A 27 2.03 -18.80 11.07
C GLY A 27 1.37 -17.66 11.83
N ASP A 28 1.98 -17.27 12.93
CA ASP A 28 1.52 -16.24 13.83
C ASP A 28 2.28 -14.93 13.59
N ALA A 29 1.83 -13.80 14.16
CA ALA A 29 2.41 -12.46 13.98
C ALA A 29 3.94 -12.39 14.16
N GLY A 30 4.53 -13.23 15.04
CA GLY A 30 5.98 -13.30 15.28
C GLY A 30 6.74 -14.31 14.42
N SER A 31 6.06 -15.15 13.61
CA SER A 31 6.69 -16.25 12.86
C SER A 31 5.99 -16.55 11.53
N LEU A 32 5.72 -15.52 10.73
CA LEU A 32 5.11 -15.69 9.43
C LEU A 32 6.01 -16.45 8.47
N LYS A 33 5.42 -17.39 7.70
CA LYS A 33 6.09 -18.22 6.71
C LYS A 33 5.45 -18.02 5.35
N LEU A 34 6.23 -17.56 4.37
CA LEU A 34 5.77 -17.41 3.00
C LEU A 34 5.72 -18.78 2.32
N ARG A 35 4.52 -19.23 1.94
CA ARG A 35 4.25 -20.52 1.29
C ARG A 35 4.19 -20.43 -0.22
N ALA A 36 3.73 -19.29 -0.75
CA ALA A 36 3.68 -19.01 -2.16
C ALA A 36 3.71 -17.50 -2.40
N CYS A 37 4.31 -17.10 -3.51
CA CYS A 37 4.31 -15.74 -4.03
C CYS A 37 4.04 -15.83 -5.53
N TYR A 38 2.95 -15.23 -5.96
CA TYR A 38 2.54 -15.19 -7.35
C TYR A 38 2.39 -13.75 -7.80
N GLU A 39 2.85 -13.48 -8.99
CA GLU A 39 2.57 -12.23 -9.71
C GLU A 39 2.12 -12.58 -11.11
N TRP A 40 1.08 -11.90 -11.59
CA TRP A 40 0.65 -12.02 -12.98
C TRP A 40 0.22 -10.66 -13.54
N PRO A 41 0.56 -10.39 -14.81
CA PRO A 41 0.22 -9.12 -15.43
C PRO A 41 -1.29 -9.01 -15.65
N LEU A 42 -1.78 -7.78 -15.64
CA LEU A 42 -3.12 -7.41 -16.06
C LEU A 42 -3.09 -6.67 -17.40
N PRO A 43 -4.13 -6.83 -18.23
CA PRO A 43 -4.32 -5.99 -19.41
C PRO A 43 -4.32 -4.50 -19.04
N GLU A 44 -3.70 -3.69 -19.90
CA GLU A 44 -3.66 -2.25 -19.71
C GLU A 44 -5.07 -1.65 -19.63
N GLY A 45 -5.30 -0.74 -18.69
CA GLY A 45 -6.60 -0.07 -18.49
C GLY A 45 -7.68 -0.93 -17.80
N LEU A 46 -7.36 -2.16 -17.39
CA LEU A 46 -8.30 -2.99 -16.66
C LEU A 46 -8.52 -2.52 -15.22
N VAL A 47 -7.46 -2.00 -14.60
CA VAL A 47 -7.52 -1.33 -13.29
C VAL A 47 -6.94 0.07 -13.45
N VAL A 48 -7.76 1.08 -13.21
CA VAL A 48 -7.39 2.50 -13.35
C VAL A 48 -7.70 3.22 -12.04
N ASP A 49 -6.75 4.01 -11.55
CA ASP A 49 -6.89 4.77 -10.30
C ASP A 49 -7.33 3.92 -9.11
N GLY A 50 -6.95 2.63 -9.09
CA GLY A 50 -7.32 1.66 -8.05
C GLY A 50 -8.74 1.10 -8.17
N GLU A 51 -9.41 1.28 -9.30
CA GLU A 51 -10.74 0.73 -9.58
C GLU A 51 -10.70 -0.28 -10.73
N ILE A 52 -11.44 -1.38 -10.58
CA ILE A 52 -11.67 -2.34 -11.67
C ILE A 52 -12.66 -1.70 -12.64
N VAL A 53 -12.24 -1.45 -13.89
CA VAL A 53 -13.06 -0.82 -14.94
C VAL A 53 -14.03 -1.82 -15.57
N ASP A 54 -13.57 -3.04 -15.82
CA ASP A 54 -14.37 -4.15 -16.37
C ASP A 54 -14.25 -5.37 -15.44
N GLY A 55 -15.28 -5.54 -14.60
CA GLY A 55 -15.31 -6.63 -13.61
C GLY A 55 -15.38 -8.03 -14.24
N ASP A 56 -16.02 -8.18 -15.41
CA ASP A 56 -16.14 -9.47 -16.09
C ASP A 56 -14.81 -9.85 -16.76
N LEU A 57 -14.11 -8.89 -17.36
CA LEU A 57 -12.78 -9.10 -17.90
C LEU A 57 -11.80 -9.44 -16.77
N PHE A 58 -11.80 -8.65 -15.67
CA PHE A 58 -10.95 -8.92 -14.50
C PHE A 58 -11.21 -10.32 -13.93
N ALA A 59 -12.47 -10.73 -13.79
CA ALA A 59 -12.82 -12.06 -13.32
C ALA A 59 -12.33 -13.17 -14.25
N ARG A 60 -12.29 -12.96 -15.57
CA ARG A 60 -11.74 -13.92 -16.55
C ARG A 60 -10.23 -14.07 -16.40
N GLU A 61 -9.51 -12.95 -16.33
CA GLU A 61 -8.04 -12.94 -16.15
C GLU A 61 -7.66 -13.63 -14.83
N LEU A 62 -8.30 -13.23 -13.73
CA LEU A 62 -8.07 -13.83 -12.42
C LEU A 62 -8.42 -15.32 -12.39
N ARG A 63 -9.48 -15.75 -13.11
CA ARG A 63 -9.88 -17.18 -13.19
C ARG A 63 -8.83 -18.05 -13.86
N ALA A 64 -8.12 -17.53 -14.86
CA ALA A 64 -7.02 -18.26 -15.51
C ALA A 64 -5.95 -18.62 -14.47
N VAL A 65 -5.53 -17.65 -13.67
CA VAL A 65 -4.53 -17.82 -12.60
C VAL A 65 -5.04 -18.72 -11.49
N VAL A 66 -6.28 -18.51 -11.04
CA VAL A 66 -6.93 -19.37 -10.03
C VAL A 66 -6.94 -20.84 -10.45
N SER A 67 -7.15 -21.10 -11.75
CA SER A 67 -7.14 -22.45 -12.30
C SER A 67 -5.73 -23.04 -12.40
N GLU A 68 -4.77 -22.25 -12.90
CA GLU A 68 -3.36 -22.65 -13.05
C GLU A 68 -2.75 -23.06 -11.70
N HIS A 69 -2.94 -22.23 -10.68
CA HIS A 69 -2.38 -22.43 -9.34
C HIS A 69 -3.30 -23.22 -8.38
N LYS A 70 -4.44 -23.75 -8.88
CA LYS A 70 -5.39 -24.56 -8.10
C LYS A 70 -5.91 -23.85 -6.84
N LEU A 71 -6.20 -22.57 -6.96
CA LEU A 71 -6.64 -21.71 -5.85
C LEU A 71 -8.16 -21.67 -5.66
N ARG A 72 -8.92 -22.39 -6.47
CA ARG A 72 -10.40 -22.38 -6.43
C ARG A 72 -10.95 -22.63 -5.03
N GLY A 73 -11.85 -21.78 -4.57
CA GLY A 73 -12.48 -21.86 -3.26
C GLY A 73 -11.63 -21.34 -2.10
N ARG A 74 -10.40 -20.89 -2.36
CA ARG A 74 -9.58 -20.24 -1.32
C ARG A 74 -10.22 -18.95 -0.85
N ALA A 75 -10.10 -18.70 0.45
CA ALA A 75 -10.48 -17.44 1.06
C ALA A 75 -9.31 -16.45 0.90
N VAL A 76 -9.60 -15.24 0.42
CA VAL A 76 -8.59 -14.19 0.17
C VAL A 76 -8.91 -12.93 0.95
N HIS A 77 -7.89 -12.25 1.42
CA HIS A 77 -7.93 -10.88 1.92
C HIS A 77 -7.48 -9.94 0.81
N LEU A 78 -8.20 -8.86 0.60
CA LEU A 78 -7.96 -7.86 -0.43
C LEU A 78 -7.58 -6.53 0.21
N ALA A 79 -6.80 -5.72 -0.49
CA ALA A 79 -6.63 -4.32 -0.16
C ALA A 79 -7.26 -3.44 -1.24
N VAL A 80 -7.83 -2.31 -0.81
CA VAL A 80 -8.32 -1.26 -1.69
C VAL A 80 -7.56 0.04 -1.43
N SER A 81 -7.23 0.76 -2.51
CA SER A 81 -6.60 2.07 -2.48
C SER A 81 -7.05 2.89 -3.66
N ASN A 82 -7.90 3.89 -3.41
CA ASN A 82 -8.25 4.90 -4.40
C ASN A 82 -8.79 6.17 -3.70
N GLN A 83 -9.10 7.22 -4.46
CA GLN A 83 -9.58 8.47 -3.90
C GLN A 83 -10.98 8.40 -3.24
N LYS A 84 -11.71 7.29 -3.42
CA LYS A 84 -13.02 7.03 -2.79
C LYS A 84 -12.89 6.22 -1.50
N VAL A 85 -11.65 5.97 -1.07
CA VAL A 85 -11.31 5.39 0.24
C VAL A 85 -10.86 6.51 1.15
N ILE A 86 -11.53 6.66 2.27
CA ILE A 86 -11.31 7.73 3.24
C ILE A 86 -10.90 7.08 4.55
N VAL A 87 -9.79 7.55 5.10
CA VAL A 87 -9.32 7.16 6.44
C VAL A 87 -9.15 8.45 7.23
N ARG A 88 -9.82 8.54 8.38
CA ARG A 88 -9.81 9.73 9.25
C ARG A 88 -9.72 9.33 10.71
N ASN A 89 -8.92 10.06 11.46
CA ASN A 89 -8.99 10.03 12.90
C ASN A 89 -9.99 11.10 13.37
N ILE A 90 -10.97 10.69 14.16
CA ILE A 90 -11.97 11.58 14.73
C ILE A 90 -11.94 11.47 16.24
N ASP A 91 -12.09 12.60 16.90
CA ASP A 91 -12.14 12.65 18.35
C ASP A 91 -13.60 12.76 18.82
N MET A 92 -14.06 11.80 19.61
CA MET A 92 -15.45 11.66 20.04
C MET A 92 -15.55 11.53 21.55
N PRO A 93 -16.68 11.91 22.18
CA PRO A 93 -16.92 11.57 23.58
C PRO A 93 -16.77 10.06 23.81
N GLU A 94 -16.26 9.66 24.97
CA GLU A 94 -16.19 8.24 25.31
C GLU A 94 -17.60 7.66 25.41
N MET A 95 -17.84 6.56 24.73
CA MET A 95 -19.11 5.83 24.70
C MET A 95 -18.86 4.35 24.44
N THR A 96 -19.87 3.53 24.63
CA THR A 96 -19.82 2.11 24.29
C THR A 96 -19.72 1.89 22.78
N GLU A 97 -19.28 0.73 22.35
CA GLU A 97 -19.17 0.39 20.92
C GLU A 97 -20.53 0.45 20.21
N GLU A 98 -21.61 0.05 20.88
CA GLU A 98 -22.97 0.12 20.32
C GLU A 98 -23.44 1.57 20.11
N GLU A 99 -23.21 2.45 21.09
CA GLU A 99 -23.49 3.88 20.96
C GLU A 99 -22.63 4.53 19.89
N LEU A 100 -21.33 4.15 19.84
CA LEU A 100 -20.38 4.68 18.87
C LEU A 100 -20.79 4.33 17.43
N ARG A 101 -21.25 3.11 17.19
CA ARG A 101 -21.75 2.68 15.87
C ARG A 101 -22.89 3.58 15.36
N GLY A 102 -23.88 3.85 16.21
CA GLY A 102 -24.96 4.75 15.87
C GLY A 102 -24.51 6.21 15.71
N ALA A 103 -23.60 6.69 16.56
CA ALA A 103 -23.07 8.04 16.50
C ALA A 103 -22.23 8.28 15.22
N ILE A 104 -21.41 7.30 14.84
CA ILE A 104 -20.58 7.38 13.61
C ILE A 104 -21.46 7.44 12.37
N GLU A 105 -22.49 6.62 12.24
CA GLU A 105 -23.41 6.67 11.10
C GLU A 105 -24.03 8.06 10.91
N PHE A 106 -24.34 8.74 12.01
CA PHE A 106 -24.89 10.09 11.99
C PHE A 106 -23.83 11.16 11.70
N GLN A 107 -22.67 11.08 12.37
CA GLN A 107 -21.60 12.11 12.27
C GLN A 107 -20.70 11.92 11.06
N ALA A 108 -20.70 10.75 10.43
CA ALA A 108 -19.85 10.46 9.28
C ALA A 108 -20.02 11.49 8.14
N GLN A 109 -21.20 12.07 7.98
CA GLN A 109 -21.49 13.11 6.97
C GLN A 109 -20.61 14.37 7.14
N ASP A 110 -20.13 14.66 8.35
CA ASP A 110 -19.27 15.81 8.61
C ASP A 110 -17.80 15.55 8.18
N TYR A 111 -17.42 14.29 8.04
CA TYR A 111 -16.04 13.85 7.76
C TYR A 111 -15.86 13.23 6.38
N ILE A 112 -16.96 12.79 5.74
CA ILE A 112 -16.93 12.03 4.48
C ILE A 112 -17.68 12.82 3.41
N PRO A 113 -17.03 13.20 2.28
CA PRO A 113 -17.66 13.95 1.19
C PRO A 113 -18.57 13.08 0.28
N ILE A 114 -18.87 11.84 0.69
CA ILE A 114 -19.71 10.88 -0.03
C ILE A 114 -20.94 10.59 0.85
N PRO A 115 -22.15 10.52 0.29
CA PRO A 115 -23.35 10.15 1.05
C PRO A 115 -23.18 8.82 1.81
N VAL A 116 -23.59 8.77 3.08
CA VAL A 116 -23.37 7.62 3.97
C VAL A 116 -24.02 6.34 3.44
N ASP A 117 -25.12 6.44 2.74
CA ASP A 117 -25.82 5.32 2.10
C ASP A 117 -25.04 4.74 0.90
N GLU A 118 -24.11 5.50 0.32
CA GLU A 118 -23.24 5.07 -0.78
C GLU A 118 -21.92 4.48 -0.33
N VAL A 119 -21.60 4.49 0.97
CA VAL A 119 -20.33 3.97 1.49
C VAL A 119 -20.53 2.72 2.35
N VAL A 120 -19.45 1.97 2.48
CA VAL A 120 -19.25 0.99 3.55
C VAL A 120 -18.41 1.70 4.61
N LEU A 121 -18.88 1.73 5.86
CA LEU A 121 -18.20 2.31 7.00
C LEU A 121 -17.68 1.21 7.92
N ASP A 122 -16.49 1.44 8.44
CA ASP A 122 -15.91 0.67 9.54
C ASP A 122 -15.13 1.61 10.46
N PHE A 123 -14.91 1.20 11.71
CA PHE A 123 -14.22 2.03 12.68
C PHE A 123 -13.51 1.19 13.74
N GLN A 124 -12.47 1.77 14.34
CA GLN A 124 -11.75 1.19 15.45
C GLN A 124 -11.42 2.27 16.47
N VAL A 125 -11.65 2.01 17.77
CA VAL A 125 -11.18 2.89 18.85
C VAL A 125 -9.67 2.70 18.99
N ILE A 126 -8.90 3.78 18.79
CA ILE A 126 -7.43 3.75 18.83
C ILE A 126 -6.93 4.03 20.26
N SER A 127 -7.50 5.06 20.89
CA SER A 127 -7.05 5.50 22.22
C SER A 127 -8.19 6.17 22.99
N LYS A 128 -8.04 6.23 24.30
CA LYS A 128 -8.92 6.99 25.20
C LYS A 128 -8.09 8.01 25.96
N HIS A 129 -8.63 9.20 26.13
CA HIS A 129 -7.94 10.29 26.81
C HIS A 129 -8.94 11.21 27.54
N VAL A 130 -8.41 12.11 28.37
CA VAL A 130 -9.20 13.15 29.02
C VAL A 130 -8.91 14.47 28.32
N ALA A 131 -9.95 15.13 27.84
CA ALA A 131 -9.83 16.43 27.20
C ALA A 131 -9.50 17.55 28.23
N ALA A 132 -9.09 18.70 27.76
CA ALA A 132 -8.72 19.84 28.60
C ALA A 132 -9.88 20.35 29.50
N ASP A 133 -11.13 20.10 29.09
CA ASP A 133 -12.35 20.40 29.84
C ASP A 133 -12.70 19.35 30.91
N GLY A 134 -11.90 18.27 31.04
CA GLY A 134 -12.11 17.14 31.94
C GLY A 134 -13.06 16.08 31.42
N GLY A 135 -13.58 16.20 30.18
CA GLY A 135 -14.45 15.21 29.57
C GLY A 135 -13.67 13.98 29.10
N ALA A 136 -14.22 12.78 29.31
CA ALA A 136 -13.66 11.55 28.76
C ALA A 136 -13.94 11.48 27.25
N ARG A 137 -12.88 11.25 26.46
CA ARG A 137 -12.93 11.20 25.01
C ARG A 137 -12.19 9.97 24.47
N GLN A 138 -12.46 9.64 23.22
CA GLN A 138 -11.81 8.55 22.51
C GLN A 138 -11.46 8.97 21.08
N GLU A 139 -10.26 8.60 20.65
CA GLU A 139 -9.82 8.74 19.28
C GLU A 139 -10.28 7.51 18.48
N VAL A 140 -10.97 7.73 17.39
CA VAL A 140 -11.55 6.69 16.55
C VAL A 140 -10.98 6.80 15.15
N LEU A 141 -10.42 5.70 14.64
CA LEU A 141 -10.07 5.55 13.23
C LEU A 141 -11.35 5.21 12.46
N LEU A 142 -11.80 6.12 11.61
CA LEU A 142 -12.93 5.93 10.72
C LEU A 142 -12.43 5.57 9.32
N VAL A 143 -12.97 4.51 8.76
CA VAL A 143 -12.71 4.08 7.38
C VAL A 143 -14.01 4.08 6.61
N ALA A 144 -13.99 4.70 5.42
CA ALA A 144 -15.12 4.70 4.51
C ALA A 144 -14.65 4.36 3.08
N ALA A 145 -15.39 3.51 2.39
CA ALA A 145 -15.10 3.16 1.01
C ALA A 145 -16.39 3.13 0.18
N GLN A 146 -16.34 3.59 -1.07
CA GLN A 146 -17.52 3.60 -1.93
C GLN A 146 -18.05 2.19 -2.16
N ARG A 147 -19.33 1.98 -1.85
CA ARG A 147 -20.00 0.67 -1.87
C ARG A 147 -19.97 -0.01 -3.24
N THR A 148 -20.16 0.77 -4.31
CA THR A 148 -20.14 0.24 -5.68
C THR A 148 -18.77 -0.34 -6.03
N MET A 149 -17.68 0.36 -5.69
CA MET A 149 -16.32 -0.12 -5.87
C MET A 149 -16.07 -1.43 -5.09
N ILE A 150 -16.38 -1.45 -3.81
CA ILE A 150 -16.24 -2.65 -2.97
C ILE A 150 -17.00 -3.84 -3.55
N ASN A 151 -18.24 -3.60 -4.00
CA ASN A 151 -19.06 -4.65 -4.62
C ASN A 151 -18.43 -5.18 -5.93
N THR A 152 -17.85 -4.31 -6.76
CA THR A 152 -17.15 -4.74 -7.98
C THR A 152 -15.99 -5.67 -7.65
N PHE A 153 -15.13 -5.32 -6.68
CA PHE A 153 -14.05 -6.20 -6.21
C PHE A 153 -14.59 -7.56 -5.72
N ILE A 154 -15.60 -7.54 -4.84
CA ILE A 154 -16.19 -8.78 -4.29
C ILE A 154 -16.76 -9.67 -5.39
N GLN A 155 -17.52 -9.09 -6.32
CA GLN A 155 -18.17 -9.84 -7.40
C GLN A 155 -17.15 -10.44 -8.36
N SER A 156 -16.15 -9.66 -8.81
CA SER A 156 -15.13 -10.13 -9.73
C SER A 156 -14.27 -11.24 -9.14
N VAL A 157 -13.87 -11.12 -7.87
CA VAL A 157 -13.11 -12.16 -7.18
C VAL A 157 -13.92 -13.43 -6.97
N ARG A 158 -15.21 -13.31 -6.63
CA ARG A 158 -16.13 -14.46 -6.51
C ARG A 158 -16.36 -15.14 -7.85
N GLN A 159 -16.55 -14.37 -8.92
CA GLN A 159 -16.71 -14.91 -10.29
C GLN A 159 -15.44 -15.64 -10.75
N ALA A 160 -14.27 -15.22 -10.33
CA ALA A 160 -13.00 -15.92 -10.56
C ALA A 160 -12.90 -17.27 -9.82
N GLY A 161 -13.76 -17.53 -8.86
CA GLY A 161 -13.81 -18.77 -8.10
C GLY A 161 -13.11 -18.74 -6.74
N LEU A 162 -12.77 -17.55 -6.24
CA LEU A 162 -12.24 -17.31 -4.89
C LEU A 162 -13.38 -16.90 -3.92
N ARG A 163 -13.11 -16.91 -2.63
CA ARG A 163 -13.99 -16.36 -1.59
C ARG A 163 -13.34 -15.15 -0.95
N VAL A 164 -14.02 -14.05 -0.87
CA VAL A 164 -13.52 -12.87 -0.14
C VAL A 164 -13.71 -13.13 1.37
N ALA A 165 -12.62 -13.17 2.11
CA ALA A 165 -12.60 -13.30 3.58
C ALA A 165 -12.67 -11.94 4.27
N GLY A 166 -11.97 -10.93 3.71
CA GLY A 166 -11.96 -9.57 4.19
C GLY A 166 -11.47 -8.61 3.12
N ILE A 167 -11.82 -7.35 3.28
CA ILE A 167 -11.29 -6.23 2.49
C ILE A 167 -10.74 -5.21 3.49
N ASP A 168 -9.52 -4.82 3.28
CA ASP A 168 -8.78 -3.87 4.09
C ASP A 168 -8.41 -2.64 3.24
N VAL A 169 -7.86 -1.64 3.87
CA VAL A 169 -7.32 -0.45 3.20
C VAL A 169 -5.81 -0.58 3.08
N ALA A 170 -5.27 -0.34 1.89
CA ALA A 170 -3.83 -0.49 1.63
C ALA A 170 -2.98 0.33 2.61
N SER A 171 -3.43 1.51 3.04
CA SER A 171 -2.70 2.35 4.01
C SER A 171 -2.50 1.66 5.36
N LEU A 172 -3.49 0.89 5.85
CA LEU A 172 -3.38 0.14 7.11
C LEU A 172 -2.48 -1.09 6.94
N ALA A 173 -2.61 -1.80 5.83
CA ALA A 173 -1.72 -2.90 5.47
C ALA A 173 -0.25 -2.44 5.41
N LEU A 174 0.03 -1.28 4.80
CA LEU A 174 1.38 -0.70 4.73
C LEU A 174 1.97 -0.42 6.11
N VAL A 175 1.19 0.14 7.03
CA VAL A 175 1.63 0.37 8.41
C VAL A 175 1.99 -0.95 9.09
N ARG A 176 1.14 -1.98 8.99
CA ARG A 176 1.42 -3.31 9.57
C ARG A 176 2.66 -3.97 8.96
N ALA A 177 2.89 -3.79 7.65
CA ALA A 177 4.04 -4.38 6.97
C ALA A 177 5.35 -3.69 7.30
N LEU A 178 5.37 -2.35 7.29
CA LEU A 178 6.59 -1.56 7.22
C LEU A 178 6.99 -0.90 8.54
N ILE A 179 6.04 -0.69 9.47
CA ILE A 179 6.36 -0.15 10.79
C ILE A 179 6.51 -1.31 11.77
N ALA A 180 7.76 -1.62 12.12
CA ALA A 180 8.06 -2.66 13.09
C ALA A 180 7.45 -2.32 14.47
N PRO A 181 7.03 -3.33 15.26
CA PRO A 181 6.73 -3.12 16.67
C PRO A 181 7.93 -2.46 17.35
N THR A 182 7.68 -1.39 18.11
CA THR A 182 8.70 -0.80 18.95
C THR A 182 9.15 -1.87 19.98
N PRO A 183 10.47 -2.10 20.16
CA PRO A 183 10.92 -2.98 21.22
C PRO A 183 10.34 -2.54 22.57
N PHE A 184 10.08 -3.50 23.47
CA PHE A 184 9.62 -3.20 24.83
C PHE A 184 10.74 -2.45 25.57
N LEU A 185 10.71 -1.12 25.49
CA LEU A 185 11.52 -0.21 26.27
C LEU A 185 10.66 0.34 27.41
N PRO A 186 11.26 0.71 28.57
CA PRO A 186 10.56 1.46 29.60
C PRO A 186 9.87 2.70 29.02
N GLU A 187 8.69 3.07 29.54
CA GLU A 187 7.87 4.18 28.99
C GLU A 187 8.63 5.51 28.90
N ASP A 188 9.57 5.74 29.79
CA ASP A 188 10.44 6.92 29.88
C ASP A 188 11.59 6.92 28.83
N GLU A 189 11.85 5.79 28.18
CA GLU A 189 12.84 5.64 27.10
C GLU A 189 12.20 5.47 25.71
N GLN A 190 10.87 5.44 25.61
CA GLN A 190 10.16 5.30 24.35
C GLN A 190 10.13 6.65 23.61
N ALA A 191 11.03 6.80 22.63
CA ALA A 191 10.91 7.91 21.70
C ALA A 191 9.71 7.71 20.78
N VAL A 192 8.84 8.71 20.71
CA VAL A 192 7.73 8.71 19.73
C VAL A 192 8.29 8.84 18.32
N HIS A 193 7.96 7.91 17.45
CA HIS A 193 8.43 7.88 16.09
C HIS A 193 7.32 8.28 15.10
N CYS A 194 7.50 9.44 14.46
CA CYS A 194 6.64 9.89 13.37
C CYS A 194 7.29 9.55 12.02
N ARG A 195 6.68 8.64 11.27
CA ARG A 195 7.20 8.14 9.99
C ARG A 195 6.21 8.36 8.86
N GLY A 196 6.73 8.77 7.71
CA GLY A 196 6.00 8.74 6.45
C GLY A 196 6.17 7.38 5.76
N ILE A 197 5.12 6.90 5.10
CA ILE A 197 5.18 5.79 4.13
C ILE A 197 4.64 6.34 2.82
N VAL A 198 5.37 6.15 1.73
CA VAL A 198 4.90 6.45 0.37
C VAL A 198 5.00 5.18 -0.44
N ASP A 199 3.86 4.60 -0.76
CA ASP A 199 3.74 3.42 -1.61
C ASP A 199 3.38 3.86 -3.04
N VAL A 200 4.37 3.88 -3.91
CA VAL A 200 4.21 4.28 -5.33
C VAL A 200 3.83 3.05 -6.13
N ALA A 201 2.54 2.69 -6.11
CA ALA A 201 2.03 1.51 -6.82
C ALA A 201 1.76 1.79 -8.31
N SER A 202 1.40 0.77 -9.08
CA SER A 202 1.12 0.88 -10.51
C SER A 202 -0.23 1.54 -10.83
N SER A 203 -1.11 1.73 -9.84
CA SER A 203 -2.39 2.40 -10.03
C SER A 203 -2.43 3.81 -9.42
N VAL A 204 -2.10 3.92 -8.14
CA VAL A 204 -2.10 5.16 -7.36
C VAL A 204 -0.91 5.17 -6.39
N THR A 205 -0.61 6.31 -5.81
CA THR A 205 0.34 6.41 -4.70
C THR A 205 -0.41 6.62 -3.39
N THR A 206 -0.12 5.76 -2.41
CA THR A 206 -0.66 5.87 -1.05
C THR A 206 0.37 6.51 -0.13
N LEU A 207 0.03 7.66 0.45
CA LEU A 207 0.84 8.32 1.47
C LEU A 207 0.19 8.14 2.84
N VAL A 208 0.98 7.69 3.80
CA VAL A 208 0.56 7.54 5.20
C VAL A 208 1.58 8.25 6.08
N VAL A 209 1.11 9.03 7.05
CA VAL A 209 1.94 9.44 8.20
C VAL A 209 1.45 8.68 9.40
N ALA A 210 2.33 7.93 10.04
CA ALA A 210 2.03 7.16 11.23
C ALA A 210 2.91 7.61 12.39
N VAL A 211 2.28 7.72 13.56
CA VAL A 211 2.97 7.90 14.83
C VAL A 211 2.98 6.54 15.51
N ASP A 212 4.17 5.98 15.67
CA ASP A 212 4.37 4.57 16.01
C ASP A 212 3.61 3.66 15.03
N LYS A 213 2.58 2.94 15.45
CA LYS A 213 1.75 2.09 14.59
C LYS A 213 0.41 2.72 14.21
N ILE A 214 0.13 3.93 14.70
CA ILE A 214 -1.17 4.57 14.51
C ILE A 214 -1.11 5.50 13.30
N PRO A 215 -1.90 5.25 12.24
CA PRO A 215 -2.00 6.17 11.13
C PRO A 215 -2.66 7.47 11.58
N LYS A 216 -1.96 8.59 11.44
CA LYS A 216 -2.47 9.93 11.79
C LYS A 216 -2.94 10.70 10.56
N PHE A 217 -2.40 10.39 9.40
CA PHE A 217 -2.79 11.01 8.15
C PHE A 217 -2.66 10.01 6.99
N THR A 218 -3.65 9.98 6.12
CA THR A 218 -3.64 9.17 4.91
C THR A 218 -4.11 10.01 3.72
N ARG A 219 -3.39 9.92 2.62
CA ARG A 219 -3.76 10.55 1.36
C ARG A 219 -3.49 9.62 0.18
N ILE A 220 -4.46 9.53 -0.71
CA ILE A 220 -4.28 8.88 -2.01
C ILE A 220 -3.94 9.95 -3.04
N ILE A 221 -2.79 9.79 -3.68
CA ILE A 221 -2.27 10.67 -4.70
C ILE A 221 -2.53 10.01 -6.06
N ASN A 222 -3.12 10.75 -6.99
CA ASN A 222 -3.32 10.26 -8.36
C ASN A 222 -1.99 10.34 -9.14
N PHE A 223 -1.05 9.50 -8.72
CA PHE A 223 0.23 9.27 -9.36
C PHE A 223 0.52 7.78 -9.34
N SER A 224 0.81 7.20 -10.48
CA SER A 224 1.19 5.78 -10.61
C SER A 224 2.65 5.64 -11.01
N SER A 225 3.30 4.54 -10.58
CA SER A 225 4.66 4.20 -11.02
C SER A 225 4.76 4.01 -12.54
N ASP A 226 3.66 3.66 -13.20
CA ASP A 226 3.59 3.47 -14.64
C ASP A 226 3.75 4.77 -15.43
N ARG A 227 3.66 5.94 -14.77
CA ARG A 227 3.97 7.24 -15.40
C ARG A 227 5.41 7.32 -15.88
N PHE A 228 6.36 6.68 -15.20
CA PHE A 228 7.76 6.67 -15.61
C PHE A 228 7.96 6.00 -16.97
N PRO A 229 7.57 4.72 -17.15
CA PRO A 229 7.73 4.08 -18.46
C PRO A 229 6.81 4.69 -19.53
N ARG A 230 5.60 5.18 -19.20
CA ARG A 230 4.73 5.87 -20.19
C ARG A 230 5.39 7.12 -20.75
N ALA A 231 5.91 7.99 -19.90
CA ALA A 231 6.59 9.22 -20.34
C ALA A 231 7.80 8.91 -21.25
N LEU A 232 8.51 7.82 -20.96
CA LEU A 232 9.63 7.39 -21.79
C LEU A 232 9.18 6.73 -23.11
N ALA A 233 8.11 5.93 -23.08
CA ALA A 233 7.51 5.32 -24.27
C ALA A 233 7.03 6.40 -25.25
N GLU A 234 6.37 7.45 -24.75
CA GLU A 234 5.93 8.60 -25.55
C GLU A 234 7.11 9.40 -26.12
N LEU A 235 8.12 9.71 -25.28
CA LEU A 235 9.30 10.47 -25.69
C LEU A 235 10.06 9.76 -26.84
N ARG A 236 10.21 8.44 -26.73
CA ARG A 236 11.06 7.65 -27.64
C ARG A 236 10.29 6.90 -28.72
N HIS A 237 8.96 6.94 -28.69
CA HIS A 237 8.09 6.18 -29.59
C HIS A 237 8.38 4.66 -29.56
N ILE A 238 8.60 4.09 -28.37
CA ILE A 238 8.87 2.67 -28.13
C ILE A 238 7.69 2.02 -27.35
N PRO A 239 7.56 0.68 -27.45
CA PRO A 239 6.55 -0.04 -26.64
C PRO A 239 6.75 0.17 -25.13
N PHE A 240 5.65 0.07 -24.38
CA PHE A 240 5.66 0.24 -22.91
C PHE A 240 6.63 -0.71 -22.21
N ASP A 241 6.68 -1.99 -22.61
CA ASP A 241 7.57 -2.99 -22.02
C ASP A 241 9.05 -2.68 -22.22
N ASP A 242 9.39 -2.16 -23.41
CA ASP A 242 10.75 -1.71 -23.71
C ASP A 242 11.12 -0.48 -22.86
N ALA A 243 10.19 0.47 -22.73
CA ALA A 243 10.35 1.64 -21.89
C ALA A 243 10.48 1.24 -20.39
N GLN A 244 9.68 0.28 -19.91
CA GLN A 244 9.77 -0.23 -18.55
C GLN A 244 11.13 -0.87 -18.26
N THR A 245 11.63 -1.65 -19.19
CA THR A 245 12.98 -2.25 -19.12
C THR A 245 14.05 -1.15 -19.04
N MET A 246 13.92 -0.12 -19.88
CA MET A 246 14.85 1.01 -19.89
C MET A 246 14.82 1.82 -18.60
N VAL A 247 13.63 2.09 -18.03
CA VAL A 247 13.46 2.75 -16.73
C VAL A 247 14.19 2.00 -15.62
N GLN A 248 14.03 0.68 -15.55
CA GLN A 248 14.68 -0.15 -14.54
C GLN A 248 16.21 -0.14 -14.67
N ARG A 249 16.75 -0.10 -15.90
CA ARG A 249 18.19 -0.11 -16.15
C ARG A 249 18.83 1.25 -15.94
N VAL A 250 18.22 2.32 -16.43
CA VAL A 250 18.80 3.67 -16.40
C VAL A 250 18.61 4.34 -15.04
N GLY A 251 17.39 4.36 -14.51
CA GLY A 251 17.07 5.06 -13.28
C GLY A 251 17.19 6.58 -13.35
N LEU A 252 17.06 7.23 -12.22
CA LEU A 252 17.26 8.68 -12.05
C LEU A 252 18.76 9.03 -12.02
N PRO A 253 19.13 10.32 -12.18
CA PRO A 253 20.53 10.74 -12.08
C PRO A 253 21.20 10.23 -10.80
N GLY A 254 22.41 9.67 -10.95
CA GLY A 254 23.19 9.07 -9.89
C GLY A 254 24.22 8.07 -10.45
N PRO A 255 24.95 7.36 -9.56
CA PRO A 255 25.88 6.33 -9.99
C PRO A 255 25.19 5.24 -10.79
N LEU A 256 25.82 4.86 -11.94
CA LEU A 256 25.44 3.64 -12.66
C LEU A 256 26.26 2.45 -12.12
N PRO A 257 25.69 1.24 -12.11
CA PRO A 257 26.51 0.04 -11.97
C PRO A 257 27.56 -0.05 -13.07
N ALA A 258 28.74 -0.59 -12.73
CA ALA A 258 29.90 -0.63 -13.62
C ALA A 258 29.69 -1.39 -14.95
N ASP A 259 28.63 -2.19 -15.08
CA ASP A 259 28.38 -3.11 -16.19
C ASP A 259 27.30 -2.62 -17.18
N GLU A 260 26.80 -1.36 -17.08
CA GLU A 260 25.66 -0.89 -17.87
C GLU A 260 26.00 0.15 -18.96
N GLU A 261 27.06 -0.05 -19.73
CA GLU A 261 27.33 0.71 -20.96
C GLU A 261 26.43 0.29 -22.17
N LEU A 262 25.15 0.04 -21.93
CA LEU A 262 24.19 -0.42 -22.96
C LEU A 262 23.62 0.72 -23.83
N TYR A 263 23.75 1.97 -23.40
CA TYR A 263 23.17 3.14 -24.04
C TYR A 263 24.23 4.22 -24.24
N SER A 264 24.09 5.01 -25.32
CA SER A 264 24.96 6.18 -25.54
C SER A 264 24.69 7.24 -24.45
N ASP A 265 25.69 8.10 -24.18
CA ASP A 265 25.57 9.19 -23.19
C ASP A 265 24.38 10.10 -23.49
N GLU A 266 24.08 10.38 -24.74
CA GLU A 266 22.94 11.19 -25.17
C GLU A 266 21.60 10.52 -24.75
N VAL A 267 21.47 9.22 -25.03
CA VAL A 267 20.27 8.43 -24.65
C VAL A 267 20.09 8.36 -23.14
N LEU A 268 21.19 8.18 -22.40
CA LEU A 268 21.16 8.17 -20.93
C LEU A 268 20.74 9.52 -20.38
N GLN A 269 21.31 10.61 -20.87
CA GLN A 269 21.02 11.96 -20.37
C GLN A 269 19.57 12.35 -20.67
N GLU A 270 19.07 12.09 -21.86
CA GLU A 270 17.68 12.37 -22.23
C GLU A 270 16.70 11.55 -21.39
N THR A 271 16.96 10.24 -21.23
CA THR A 271 16.14 9.35 -20.38
C THR A 271 16.10 9.83 -18.94
N ARG A 272 17.25 10.13 -18.35
CA ARG A 272 17.35 10.63 -16.97
C ARG A 272 16.63 11.96 -16.78
N THR A 273 16.73 12.85 -17.75
CA THR A 273 16.03 14.14 -17.73
C THR A 273 14.51 13.92 -17.69
N GLN A 274 13.99 13.04 -18.56
CA GLN A 274 12.56 12.72 -18.58
C GLN A 274 12.09 12.09 -17.27
N LEU A 275 12.83 11.11 -16.76
CA LEU A 275 12.50 10.45 -15.49
C LEU A 275 12.55 11.43 -14.31
N ALA A 276 13.51 12.36 -14.30
CA ALA A 276 13.61 13.38 -13.25
C ALA A 276 12.43 14.36 -13.26
N GLN A 277 11.88 14.69 -14.45
CA GLN A 277 10.66 15.51 -14.55
C GLN A 277 9.46 14.79 -13.91
N VAL A 278 9.26 13.52 -14.24
CA VAL A 278 8.18 12.71 -13.65
C VAL A 278 8.36 12.56 -12.13
N ALA A 279 9.61 12.35 -11.67
CA ALA A 279 9.90 12.25 -10.23
C ALA A 279 9.66 13.58 -9.49
N ALA A 280 9.88 14.73 -10.15
CA ALA A 280 9.57 16.05 -9.57
C ALA A 280 8.07 16.21 -9.31
N GLU A 281 7.19 15.75 -10.23
CA GLU A 281 5.74 15.76 -10.01
C GLU A 281 5.35 14.97 -8.76
N LEU A 282 5.88 13.77 -8.59
CA LEU A 282 5.67 12.94 -7.39
C LEU A 282 6.16 13.65 -6.13
N THR A 283 7.35 14.23 -6.19
CA THR A 283 7.98 14.94 -5.07
C THR A 283 7.11 16.11 -4.61
N ASP A 284 6.56 16.89 -5.55
CA ASP A 284 5.69 18.01 -5.26
C ASP A 284 4.37 17.58 -4.62
N GLU A 285 3.79 16.44 -5.04
CA GLU A 285 2.60 15.88 -4.41
C GLU A 285 2.88 15.41 -2.97
N ILE A 286 4.03 14.77 -2.73
CA ILE A 286 4.45 14.35 -1.39
C ILE A 286 4.66 15.57 -0.50
N ARG A 287 5.36 16.61 -1.00
CA ARG A 287 5.60 17.85 -0.26
C ARG A 287 4.30 18.53 0.13
N ARG A 288 3.37 18.73 -0.81
CA ARG A 288 2.04 19.29 -0.52
C ARG A 288 1.27 18.47 0.51
N SER A 289 1.44 17.15 0.51
CA SER A 289 0.79 16.28 1.48
C SER A 289 1.36 16.46 2.88
N PHE A 290 2.69 16.58 3.01
CA PHE A 290 3.35 16.86 4.29
C PHE A 290 3.04 18.26 4.80
N ASP A 291 3.02 19.27 3.93
CA ASP A 291 2.64 20.63 4.30
C ASP A 291 1.21 20.68 4.87
N TYR A 292 0.29 19.97 4.22
CA TYR A 292 -1.07 19.83 4.73
C TYR A 292 -1.13 19.10 6.07
N TYR A 293 -0.40 17.97 6.22
CA TYR A 293 -0.32 17.25 7.48
C TYR A 293 0.24 18.15 8.60
N HIS A 294 1.34 18.83 8.36
CA HIS A 294 1.97 19.72 9.35
C HIS A 294 1.12 20.95 9.71
N SER A 295 0.14 21.32 8.87
CA SER A 295 -0.82 22.39 9.20
C SER A 295 -1.92 21.93 10.18
N GLN A 296 -2.01 20.64 10.48
CA GLN A 296 -2.99 20.12 11.43
C GLN A 296 -2.52 20.35 12.88
N GLU A 297 -3.48 20.50 13.76
CA GLU A 297 -3.21 20.64 15.19
C GLU A 297 -2.52 19.37 15.75
N ASN A 298 -1.47 19.57 16.56
CA ASN A 298 -0.67 18.50 17.15
C ASN A 298 0.06 17.58 16.16
N ALA A 299 0.29 18.02 14.90
CA ALA A 299 1.09 17.27 13.95
C ALA A 299 2.55 17.20 14.40
N LEU A 300 3.09 15.98 14.50
CA LEU A 300 4.50 15.74 14.80
C LEU A 300 5.34 15.83 13.51
N PRO A 301 6.58 16.32 13.59
CA PRO A 301 7.45 16.35 12.41
C PRO A 301 7.75 14.93 11.92
N VAL A 302 7.64 14.70 10.61
CA VAL A 302 8.00 13.44 9.98
C VAL A 302 9.52 13.29 10.02
N GLN A 303 10.01 12.24 10.69
CA GLN A 303 11.44 12.01 10.95
C GLN A 303 12.14 11.24 9.84
N GLU A 304 11.43 10.34 9.19
CA GLU A 304 11.91 9.53 8.05
C GLU A 304 10.75 9.17 7.12
N LEU A 305 11.07 8.89 5.87
CA LEU A 305 10.14 8.39 4.86
C LEU A 305 10.51 6.98 4.45
N ILE A 306 9.53 6.08 4.42
CA ILE A 306 9.68 4.72 3.90
C ILE A 306 9.06 4.70 2.50
N LEU A 307 9.88 4.44 1.48
CA LEU A 307 9.46 4.33 0.09
C LEU A 307 9.13 2.87 -0.23
N SER A 308 7.96 2.62 -0.78
CA SER A 308 7.42 1.31 -1.09
C SER A 308 6.75 1.28 -2.46
N GLY A 309 6.21 0.13 -2.84
CA GLY A 309 5.55 -0.06 -4.13
C GLY A 309 6.53 -0.27 -5.28
N ARG A 310 5.98 -0.42 -6.48
CA ARG A 310 6.75 -0.64 -7.70
C ARG A 310 7.69 0.53 -8.04
N GLY A 311 7.28 1.76 -7.68
CA GLY A 311 8.12 2.95 -7.86
C GLY A 311 9.41 2.93 -7.04
N ALA A 312 9.44 2.20 -5.92
CA ALA A 312 10.65 2.03 -5.12
C ALA A 312 11.76 1.23 -5.84
N LEU A 313 11.42 0.53 -6.93
CA LEU A 313 12.38 -0.17 -7.78
C LEU A 313 13.09 0.78 -8.77
N LEU A 314 12.63 2.04 -8.90
CA LEU A 314 13.30 3.05 -9.70
C LEU A 314 14.58 3.51 -8.99
N ARG A 315 15.72 3.21 -9.58
CA ARG A 315 17.04 3.54 -9.00
C ARG A 315 17.16 5.04 -8.71
N ASN A 316 17.71 5.36 -7.55
CA ASN A 316 17.98 6.71 -7.04
C ASN A 316 16.71 7.55 -6.77
N LEU A 317 15.50 6.97 -6.77
CA LEU A 317 14.30 7.70 -6.37
C LEU A 317 14.33 8.05 -4.89
N ASP A 318 14.81 7.13 -4.05
CA ASP A 318 15.01 7.35 -2.61
C ASP A 318 15.98 8.51 -2.33
N ALA A 319 17.10 8.55 -3.00
CA ALA A 319 18.08 9.64 -2.87
C ALA A 319 17.49 10.98 -3.32
N GLN A 320 16.83 11.02 -4.48
CA GLN A 320 16.20 12.24 -4.99
C GLN A 320 15.10 12.76 -4.06
N LEU A 321 14.25 11.87 -3.53
CA LEU A 321 13.23 12.24 -2.54
C LEU A 321 13.86 12.75 -1.25
N SER A 322 14.93 12.10 -0.77
CA SER A 322 15.64 12.53 0.44
C SER A 322 16.21 13.93 0.30
N ASP A 323 16.88 14.20 -0.81
CA ASP A 323 17.45 15.53 -1.09
C ASP A 323 16.37 16.61 -1.21
N ALA A 324 15.27 16.29 -1.89
CA ALA A 324 14.19 17.25 -2.16
C ALA A 324 13.30 17.52 -0.95
N LEU A 325 13.09 16.54 -0.08
CA LEU A 325 12.22 16.66 1.10
C LEU A 325 13.00 17.05 2.38
N GLY A 326 14.32 16.91 2.38
CA GLY A 326 15.18 17.22 3.52
C GLY A 326 15.04 16.24 4.70
N ILE A 327 14.53 15.04 4.46
CA ILE A 327 14.38 13.97 5.44
C ILE A 327 14.97 12.66 4.90
N PRO A 328 15.49 11.77 5.76
CA PRO A 328 15.97 10.46 5.32
C PRO A 328 14.88 9.66 4.63
N VAL A 329 15.18 9.07 3.47
CA VAL A 329 14.29 8.15 2.76
C VAL A 329 14.92 6.76 2.74
N LYS A 330 14.14 5.74 3.10
CA LYS A 330 14.57 4.34 3.12
C LYS A 330 13.64 3.49 2.27
N ILE A 331 14.19 2.52 1.56
CA ILE A 331 13.38 1.52 0.87
C ILE A 331 12.74 0.58 1.90
N GLY A 332 11.42 0.42 1.80
CA GLY A 332 10.65 -0.46 2.67
C GLY A 332 10.97 -1.94 2.43
N ASN A 333 11.14 -2.68 3.51
CA ASN A 333 11.35 -4.13 3.43
C ASN A 333 10.31 -4.88 4.29
N PRO A 334 9.16 -5.25 3.74
CA PRO A 334 8.13 -5.98 4.47
C PRO A 334 8.54 -7.43 4.78
N LEU A 335 9.57 -7.98 4.10
CA LEU A 335 10.03 -9.36 4.32
C LEU A 335 10.66 -9.58 5.70
N VAL A 336 10.96 -8.52 6.44
CA VAL A 336 11.35 -8.62 7.86
C VAL A 336 10.24 -9.25 8.73
N ARG A 337 8.99 -9.26 8.24
CA ARG A 337 7.86 -9.96 8.86
C ARG A 337 7.85 -11.46 8.57
N ILE A 338 8.58 -11.90 7.55
CA ILE A 338 8.62 -13.29 7.10
C ILE A 338 9.82 -13.98 7.73
N SER A 339 9.57 -14.91 8.63
CA SER A 339 10.62 -15.68 9.32
C SER A 339 11.21 -16.77 8.45
N GLN A 340 10.47 -17.26 7.45
CA GLN A 340 10.89 -18.35 6.58
C GLN A 340 10.27 -18.24 5.18
N ASN A 341 11.10 -18.32 4.15
CA ASN A 341 10.66 -18.46 2.77
C ASN A 341 10.53 -19.94 2.40
N LEU A 342 9.32 -20.37 2.07
CA LEU A 342 8.96 -21.72 1.62
C LEU A 342 8.22 -21.65 0.26
N SER A 343 8.25 -20.50 -0.41
CA SER A 343 7.50 -20.26 -1.65
C SER A 343 8.12 -20.93 -2.89
N GLY A 344 9.40 -21.30 -2.80
CA GLY A 344 10.18 -21.76 -3.95
C GLY A 344 10.74 -20.63 -4.81
N VAL A 345 10.43 -19.37 -4.52
CA VAL A 345 11.06 -18.21 -5.15
C VAL A 345 12.41 -17.97 -4.47
N ALA A 346 13.45 -17.69 -5.26
CA ALA A 346 14.79 -17.41 -4.72
C ALA A 346 14.76 -16.17 -3.81
N ASP A 347 15.56 -16.20 -2.73
CA ASP A 347 15.60 -15.11 -1.74
C ASP A 347 16.07 -13.79 -2.35
N GLU A 348 16.99 -13.83 -3.32
CA GLU A 348 17.45 -12.64 -4.04
C GLU A 348 16.32 -12.01 -4.87
N SER A 349 15.48 -12.84 -5.52
CA SER A 349 14.32 -12.36 -6.28
C SER A 349 13.28 -11.75 -5.35
N LEU A 350 13.01 -12.37 -4.20
CA LEU A 350 12.11 -11.82 -3.20
C LEU A 350 12.65 -10.51 -2.62
N ALA A 351 13.96 -10.43 -2.34
CA ALA A 351 14.58 -9.21 -1.82
C ALA A 351 14.46 -8.04 -2.81
N PHE A 352 14.60 -8.32 -4.11
CA PHE A 352 14.36 -7.32 -5.16
C PHE A 352 12.91 -6.85 -5.20
N LEU A 353 11.96 -7.77 -5.07
CA LEU A 353 10.53 -7.47 -5.09
C LEU A 353 10.00 -6.93 -3.76
N ALA A 354 10.79 -6.98 -2.69
CA ALA A 354 10.34 -6.69 -1.33
C ALA A 354 9.50 -5.40 -1.20
N PRO A 355 9.92 -4.23 -1.72
CA PRO A 355 9.13 -3.01 -1.58
C PRO A 355 7.74 -3.13 -2.20
N TYR A 356 7.64 -3.88 -3.29
CA TYR A 356 6.41 -4.10 -4.03
C TYR A 356 5.44 -5.06 -3.34
N LEU A 357 5.92 -5.88 -2.40
CA LEU A 357 5.11 -6.86 -1.66
C LEU A 357 4.49 -6.29 -0.37
N ALA A 358 4.69 -4.99 -0.08
CA ALA A 358 4.35 -4.42 1.22
C ALA A 358 2.87 -4.54 1.57
N VAL A 359 1.97 -4.20 0.63
CA VAL A 359 0.52 -4.31 0.86
C VAL A 359 0.13 -5.77 1.09
N ALA A 360 0.58 -6.69 0.23
CA ALA A 360 0.24 -8.11 0.34
C ALA A 360 0.78 -8.76 1.63
N VAL A 361 1.99 -8.38 2.07
CA VAL A 361 2.53 -8.83 3.37
C VAL A 361 1.70 -8.25 4.51
N GLY A 362 1.35 -6.96 4.45
CA GLY A 362 0.55 -6.31 5.49
C GLY A 362 -0.84 -6.89 5.65
N LEU A 363 -1.47 -7.36 4.56
CA LEU A 363 -2.73 -8.11 4.60
C LEU A 363 -2.59 -9.47 5.30
N ALA A 364 -1.39 -10.05 5.30
CA ALA A 364 -1.10 -11.32 5.94
C ALA A 364 -0.65 -11.19 7.40
N VAL A 365 -0.24 -10.01 7.84
CA VAL A 365 0.05 -9.73 9.25
C VAL A 365 -1.26 -9.65 10.02
N PRO A 366 -1.46 -10.49 11.04
CA PRO A 366 -2.65 -10.38 11.89
C PRO A 366 -2.77 -8.98 12.50
N GLU A 367 -3.99 -8.51 12.63
CA GLU A 367 -4.27 -7.33 13.45
C GLU A 367 -3.94 -7.67 14.90
N ASP A 368 -3.21 -6.78 15.57
CA ASP A 368 -2.98 -6.92 17.01
C ASP A 368 -4.35 -6.70 17.69
N ASP A 369 -4.86 -7.72 18.43
CA ASP A 369 -6.10 -7.67 19.21
C ASP A 369 -6.05 -6.59 20.31
#